data_6dd8c9ea1b37feea90b733a2c939feef
#
_entry.id   6dd8c9ea1b37feea90b733a2c939feef
#
_cell.length_a   1.000
_cell.length_b   1.000
_cell.length_c   1.000
_cell.angle_alpha   90.00
_cell.angle_beta   90.00
_cell.angle_gamma   90.00
#
_symmetry.space_group_name_H-M   'P 1'
#
loop_
_entity.id
_entity.type
_entity.pdbx_description
1 polymer ?
#
loop_
_entity_poly.entity_id
_entity_poly.type
_entity_poly.pdbx_seq_one_letter_code
_entity_poly.pdbx_strand_id
1 'polypeptide(L)'
;MVKVQKENSSDESQNSTFLLLSVISIFTAIRITLLLTSQLSLHGDEAQYWSWSQDLNWGYFTKPPLIAWVIHVTTLLFGNAEWAVRLSSPILHAGTSLACALIAKEIFGKKVYLWTGIIFLTLPAVSFSSFLISTDVPLLFFWSIALYAMLQILKTRHLSWAILLGIALGLGLLSKYAMGYFLICSLLACALIQKHRWFLKSYHVLISILIALVIISPNIFWNFYSGWATVTHLGDNINLKGNLFNLGNAASFLAEQAGVFGPILFGVLIASVIKLLRSKSTDAEKWLLCYILPIVMIVTLQAFLSRANANWAAVAYVGATAL
;
A
#
# COMPACT_ATOMS: atom_id res chain seq x y z
N MET A 1 -29.39 11.07 31.24
CA MET A 1 -29.17 9.98 30.25
C MET A 1 -28.16 10.33 29.13
N VAL A 2 -28.23 11.48 28.47
CA VAL A 2 -27.32 11.85 27.36
C VAL A 2 -25.84 11.96 27.79
N LYS A 3 -25.52 12.39 29.01
CA LYS A 3 -24.15 12.49 29.55
C LYS A 3 -23.50 11.10 29.77
N VAL A 4 -24.23 10.15 30.31
CA VAL A 4 -23.76 8.76 30.56
C VAL A 4 -23.52 8.00 29.24
N GLN A 5 -24.35 8.22 28.22
CA GLN A 5 -24.11 7.61 26.90
C GLN A 5 -22.87 8.19 26.18
N LYS A 6 -22.54 9.46 26.42
CA LYS A 6 -21.34 10.10 25.84
C LYS A 6 -20.06 9.63 26.56
N GLU A 7 -20.08 9.44 27.87
CA GLU A 7 -18.97 8.91 28.65
C GLU A 7 -18.69 7.44 28.29
N ASN A 8 -19.69 6.57 28.24
CA ASN A 8 -19.52 5.19 27.82
C ASN A 8 -18.97 5.07 26.37
N SER A 9 -19.39 5.95 25.46
CA SER A 9 -18.91 5.91 24.07
C SER A 9 -17.47 6.43 23.92
N SER A 10 -16.98 7.28 24.84
CA SER A 10 -15.59 7.74 24.88
C SER A 10 -14.68 6.64 25.43
N ASP A 11 -15.09 5.97 26.50
CA ASP A 11 -14.31 4.90 27.14
C ASP A 11 -14.17 3.66 26.24
N GLU A 12 -15.24 3.24 25.57
CA GLU A 12 -15.16 2.17 24.55
C GLU A 12 -14.22 2.53 23.39
N SER A 13 -14.16 3.81 23.01
CA SER A 13 -13.28 4.30 21.96
C SER A 13 -11.81 4.30 22.39
N GLN A 14 -11.52 4.67 23.62
CA GLN A 14 -10.16 4.66 24.16
C GLN A 14 -9.68 3.22 24.35
N ASN A 15 -10.51 2.35 24.88
CA ASN A 15 -10.20 0.93 25.07
C ASN A 15 -9.91 0.23 23.73
N SER A 16 -10.72 0.46 22.69
CA SER A 16 -10.47 -0.16 21.37
C SER A 16 -9.21 0.36 20.69
N THR A 17 -8.86 1.63 20.89
CA THR A 17 -7.62 2.22 20.35
C THR A 17 -6.39 1.68 21.10
N PHE A 18 -6.45 1.63 22.42
CA PHE A 18 -5.40 1.04 23.25
C PHE A 18 -5.17 -0.44 22.88
N LEU A 19 -6.24 -1.21 22.75
CA LEU A 19 -6.16 -2.61 22.38
C LEU A 19 -5.53 -2.81 20.99
N LEU A 20 -5.93 -2.02 19.99
CA LEU A 20 -5.31 -2.10 18.65
C LEU A 20 -3.83 -1.77 18.69
N LEU A 21 -3.44 -0.68 19.35
CA LEU A 21 -2.03 -0.30 19.46
C LEU A 21 -1.22 -1.37 20.21
N SER A 22 -1.78 -1.98 21.25
CA SER A 22 -1.15 -3.09 21.97
C SER A 22 -0.95 -4.31 21.07
N VAL A 23 -1.96 -4.69 20.30
CA VAL A 23 -1.86 -5.81 19.35
C VAL A 23 -0.80 -5.52 18.28
N ILE A 24 -0.83 -4.33 17.66
CA ILE A 24 0.17 -3.91 16.66
C ILE A 24 1.58 -3.99 17.27
N SER A 25 1.76 -3.44 18.48
CA SER A 25 3.06 -3.44 19.16
C SER A 25 3.56 -4.85 19.47
N ILE A 26 2.69 -5.73 19.97
CA ILE A 26 3.01 -7.14 20.27
C ILE A 26 3.42 -7.87 18.98
N PHE A 27 2.63 -7.79 17.90
CA PHE A 27 2.99 -8.41 16.63
C PHE A 27 4.31 -7.90 16.08
N THR A 28 4.52 -6.58 16.15
CA THR A 28 5.76 -5.95 15.68
C THR A 28 6.96 -6.40 16.52
N ALA A 29 6.82 -6.44 17.84
CA ALA A 29 7.86 -6.92 18.75
C ALA A 29 8.22 -8.40 18.48
N ILE A 30 7.21 -9.27 18.32
CA ILE A 30 7.42 -10.68 17.96
C ILE A 30 8.20 -10.79 16.64
N ARG A 31 7.79 -10.05 15.60
CA ARG A 31 8.45 -10.07 14.29
C ARG A 31 9.90 -9.59 14.37
N ILE A 32 10.15 -8.50 15.10
CA ILE A 32 11.52 -8.00 15.33
C ILE A 32 12.35 -9.04 16.09
N THR A 33 11.82 -9.66 17.14
CA THR A 33 12.51 -10.72 17.87
C THR A 33 12.86 -11.90 16.97
N LEU A 34 11.93 -12.32 16.11
CA LEU A 34 12.17 -13.39 15.14
C LEU A 34 13.22 -12.99 14.10
N LEU A 35 13.25 -11.73 13.65
CA LEU A 35 14.32 -11.22 12.77
C LEU A 35 15.69 -11.27 13.46
N LEU A 36 15.76 -10.83 14.73
CA LEU A 36 17.02 -10.83 15.51
C LEU A 36 17.58 -12.24 15.74
N THR A 37 16.73 -13.25 15.79
CA THR A 37 17.11 -14.67 15.99
C THR A 37 17.25 -15.44 14.68
N SER A 38 16.85 -14.85 13.54
CA SER A 38 16.91 -15.49 12.23
C SER A 38 18.35 -15.58 11.74
N GLN A 39 18.69 -16.76 11.20
CA GLN A 39 19.98 -17.01 10.51
C GLN A 39 19.84 -17.00 8.99
N LEU A 40 18.71 -16.54 8.46
CA LEU A 40 18.46 -16.51 7.02
C LEU A 40 19.27 -15.39 6.37
N SER A 41 20.16 -15.76 5.45
CA SER A 41 20.89 -14.82 4.59
C SER A 41 19.93 -13.94 3.78
N LEU A 42 20.43 -12.79 3.31
CA LEU A 42 19.65 -11.91 2.43
C LEU A 42 19.33 -12.63 1.12
N HIS A 43 18.08 -12.51 0.68
CA HIS A 43 17.68 -12.91 -0.66
C HIS A 43 18.35 -12.00 -1.71
N GLY A 44 18.46 -12.45 -2.97
CA GLY A 44 19.14 -11.72 -4.02
C GLY A 44 18.72 -10.26 -4.18
N ASP A 45 17.41 -9.99 -4.17
CA ASP A 45 16.86 -8.63 -4.23
C ASP A 45 17.23 -7.82 -2.97
N GLU A 46 17.19 -8.42 -1.78
CA GLU A 46 17.54 -7.75 -0.53
C GLU A 46 19.03 -7.36 -0.49
N ALA A 47 19.90 -8.28 -0.94
CA ALA A 47 21.34 -8.04 -1.06
C ALA A 47 21.62 -6.90 -2.04
N GLN A 48 20.90 -6.85 -3.16
CA GLN A 48 20.98 -5.75 -4.12
C GLN A 48 20.54 -4.42 -3.49
N TYR A 49 19.41 -4.38 -2.77
CA TYR A 49 18.94 -3.16 -2.10
C TYR A 49 19.87 -2.71 -0.98
N TRP A 50 20.44 -3.67 -0.23
CA TRP A 50 21.47 -3.37 0.76
C TRP A 50 22.73 -2.79 0.11
N SER A 51 23.21 -3.35 -1.00
CA SER A 51 24.34 -2.79 -1.74
C SER A 51 24.06 -1.34 -2.19
N TRP A 52 22.87 -1.05 -2.68
CA TRP A 52 22.46 0.33 -3.03
C TRP A 52 22.39 1.26 -1.82
N SER A 53 22.05 0.74 -0.65
CA SER A 53 22.00 1.54 0.59
C SER A 53 23.38 2.02 1.07
N GLN A 54 24.46 1.42 0.57
CA GLN A 54 25.84 1.84 0.89
C GLN A 54 26.29 3.06 0.07
N ASP A 55 25.65 3.30 -1.10
CA ASP A 55 25.90 4.47 -1.95
C ASP A 55 24.56 5.05 -2.42
N LEU A 56 24.07 6.05 -1.67
CA LEU A 56 22.75 6.63 -1.88
C LEU A 56 22.68 7.44 -3.17
N ASN A 57 21.68 7.11 -3.99
CA ASN A 57 21.41 7.80 -5.23
C ASN A 57 19.90 8.15 -5.35
N TRP A 58 19.55 8.94 -6.36
CA TRP A 58 18.16 9.32 -6.65
C TRP A 58 17.41 8.30 -7.52
N GLY A 59 18.06 7.22 -7.91
CA GLY A 59 17.48 6.10 -8.65
C GLY A 59 18.49 4.99 -8.83
N TYR A 60 18.00 3.81 -9.15
CA TYR A 60 18.81 2.63 -9.43
C TYR A 60 18.30 1.92 -10.68
N PHE A 61 19.12 1.05 -11.26
CA PHE A 61 18.82 0.41 -12.54
C PHE A 61 17.44 -0.25 -12.59
N THR A 62 17.04 -0.96 -11.51
CA THR A 62 15.79 -1.74 -11.51
C THR A 62 14.66 -1.12 -10.68
N LYS A 63 14.96 -0.17 -9.77
CA LYS A 63 13.99 0.35 -8.79
C LYS A 63 14.18 1.83 -8.49
N PRO A 64 13.11 2.53 -8.09
CA PRO A 64 13.20 3.86 -7.47
C PRO A 64 13.96 3.79 -6.12
N PRO A 65 14.42 4.94 -5.58
CA PRO A 65 15.48 4.96 -4.57
C PRO A 65 15.04 4.66 -3.13
N LEU A 66 13.75 4.79 -2.79
CA LEU A 66 13.32 4.82 -1.38
C LEU A 66 13.66 3.54 -0.62
N ILE A 67 13.68 2.39 -1.29
CA ILE A 67 14.05 1.12 -0.64
C ILE A 67 15.49 1.18 -0.10
N ALA A 68 16.43 1.72 -0.86
CA ALA A 68 17.81 1.88 -0.44
C ALA A 68 17.93 2.89 0.72
N TRP A 69 17.19 4.00 0.67
CA TRP A 69 17.20 5.01 1.73
C TRP A 69 16.65 4.46 3.05
N VAL A 70 15.59 3.68 3.01
CA VAL A 70 15.00 3.05 4.20
C VAL A 70 15.97 2.05 4.82
N ILE A 71 16.63 1.22 4.00
CA ILE A 71 17.67 0.29 4.47
C ILE A 71 18.87 1.06 5.03
N HIS A 72 19.31 2.14 4.37
CA HIS A 72 20.40 2.98 4.85
C HIS A 72 20.15 3.50 6.28
N VAL A 73 18.95 4.00 6.55
CA VAL A 73 18.58 4.50 7.89
C VAL A 73 18.68 3.40 8.93
N THR A 74 18.17 2.20 8.66
CA THR A 74 18.22 1.10 9.64
C THR A 74 19.62 0.54 9.81
N THR A 75 20.42 0.43 8.76
CA THR A 75 21.80 -0.05 8.84
C THR A 75 22.76 0.99 9.43
N LEU A 76 22.50 2.27 9.23
CA LEU A 76 23.25 3.36 9.90
C LEU A 76 23.10 3.30 11.44
N LEU A 77 21.89 2.97 11.91
CA LEU A 77 21.59 2.92 13.36
C LEU A 77 22.02 1.61 14.01
N PHE A 78 21.94 0.49 13.31
CA PHE A 78 22.04 -0.84 13.90
C PHE A 78 23.11 -1.75 13.25
N GLY A 79 23.89 -1.21 12.30
CA GLY A 79 24.90 -1.99 11.57
C GLY A 79 24.31 -2.80 10.41
N ASN A 80 25.19 -3.53 9.69
CA ASN A 80 24.87 -4.20 8.44
C ASN A 80 24.39 -5.67 8.60
N ALA A 81 23.91 -6.04 9.78
CA ALA A 81 23.34 -7.38 9.98
C ALA A 81 22.03 -7.55 9.19
N GLU A 82 21.72 -8.77 8.75
CA GLU A 82 20.54 -9.09 7.93
C GLU A 82 19.22 -8.62 8.58
N TRP A 83 19.11 -8.73 9.90
CA TRP A 83 17.96 -8.24 10.63
C TRP A 83 17.80 -6.72 10.55
N ALA A 84 18.91 -5.96 10.55
CA ALA A 84 18.90 -4.50 10.45
C ALA A 84 18.46 -4.06 9.06
N VAL A 85 18.86 -4.78 8.01
CA VAL A 85 18.39 -4.56 6.63
C VAL A 85 16.88 -4.73 6.54
N ARG A 86 16.29 -5.69 7.25
CA ARG A 86 14.85 -6.04 7.23
C ARG A 86 14.00 -5.27 8.25
N LEU A 87 14.61 -4.60 9.21
CA LEU A 87 13.94 -4.00 10.38
C LEU A 87 12.78 -3.07 10.03
N SER A 88 12.92 -2.31 8.95
CA SER A 88 11.87 -1.40 8.49
C SER A 88 10.59 -2.11 8.06
N SER A 89 10.65 -3.38 7.63
CA SER A 89 9.47 -4.12 7.15
C SER A 89 8.39 -4.28 8.21
N PRO A 90 8.64 -4.88 9.38
CA PRO A 90 7.60 -5.00 10.41
C PRO A 90 7.11 -3.63 10.91
N ILE A 91 7.96 -2.60 10.94
CA ILE A 91 7.59 -1.25 11.38
C ILE A 91 6.63 -0.59 10.37
N LEU A 92 6.94 -0.64 9.08
CA LEU A 92 6.07 -0.06 8.04
C LEU A 92 4.75 -0.81 7.91
N HIS A 93 4.75 -2.14 8.08
CA HIS A 93 3.50 -2.92 8.14
C HIS A 93 2.64 -2.58 9.36
N ALA A 94 3.24 -2.28 10.51
CA ALA A 94 2.53 -1.77 11.68
C ALA A 94 1.82 -0.44 11.37
N GLY A 95 2.53 0.49 10.72
CA GLY A 95 1.96 1.76 10.26
C GLY A 95 0.83 1.57 9.23
N THR A 96 1.00 0.65 8.28
CA THR A 96 -0.03 0.30 7.28
C THR A 96 -1.27 -0.27 7.96
N SER A 97 -1.10 -1.18 8.93
CA SER A 97 -2.21 -1.74 9.72
C SER A 97 -3.02 -0.66 10.42
N LEU A 98 -2.34 0.29 11.07
CA LEU A 98 -3.01 1.42 11.72
C LEU A 98 -3.76 2.29 10.71
N ALA A 99 -3.18 2.58 9.57
CA ALA A 99 -3.83 3.36 8.51
C ALA A 99 -5.07 2.64 7.95
N CYS A 100 -5.00 1.32 7.69
CA CYS A 100 -6.16 0.52 7.28
C CYS A 100 -7.29 0.57 8.32
N ALA A 101 -6.94 0.41 9.60
CA ALA A 101 -7.89 0.51 10.69
C ALA A 101 -8.57 1.88 10.75
N LEU A 102 -7.80 2.97 10.61
CA LEU A 102 -8.32 4.33 10.57
C LEU A 102 -9.25 4.56 9.37
N ILE A 103 -8.92 4.05 8.19
CA ILE A 103 -9.78 4.12 7.00
C ILE A 103 -11.12 3.42 7.27
N ALA A 104 -11.08 2.18 7.78
CA ALA A 104 -12.29 1.43 8.11
C ALA A 104 -13.14 2.10 9.18
N LYS A 105 -12.51 2.65 10.24
CA LYS A 105 -13.18 3.42 11.27
C LYS A 105 -13.93 4.62 10.71
N GLU A 106 -13.30 5.33 9.79
CA GLU A 106 -13.87 6.52 9.16
C GLU A 106 -15.05 6.19 8.23
N ILE A 107 -15.06 5.01 7.64
CA ILE A 107 -16.09 4.57 6.68
C ILE A 107 -17.22 3.84 7.39
N PHE A 108 -16.90 2.86 8.22
CA PHE A 108 -17.86 1.91 8.81
C PHE A 108 -18.03 2.07 10.32
N GLY A 109 -17.29 2.99 10.94
CA GLY A 109 -17.37 3.26 12.37
C GLY A 109 -16.43 2.41 13.24
N LYS A 110 -16.53 2.61 14.56
CA LYS A 110 -15.56 2.09 15.53
C LYS A 110 -15.53 0.56 15.65
N LYS A 111 -16.63 -0.13 15.33
CA LYS A 111 -16.74 -1.58 15.51
C LYS A 111 -15.78 -2.39 14.65
N VAL A 112 -15.45 -1.90 13.46
CA VAL A 112 -14.54 -2.58 12.50
C VAL A 112 -13.07 -2.21 12.70
N TYR A 113 -12.80 -1.13 13.43
CA TYR A 113 -11.47 -0.55 13.60
C TYR A 113 -10.41 -1.56 14.05
N LEU A 114 -10.69 -2.26 15.15
CA LEU A 114 -9.78 -3.26 15.71
C LEU A 114 -9.55 -4.43 14.75
N TRP A 115 -10.64 -4.97 14.21
CA TRP A 115 -10.56 -6.15 13.34
C TRP A 115 -9.84 -5.86 12.02
N THR A 116 -10.06 -4.71 11.41
CA THR A 116 -9.34 -4.32 10.18
C THR A 116 -7.83 -4.28 10.42
N GLY A 117 -7.37 -3.68 11.51
CA GLY A 117 -5.94 -3.66 11.83
C GLY A 117 -5.37 -5.06 12.04
N ILE A 118 -6.06 -5.92 12.77
CA ILE A 118 -5.64 -7.31 13.02
C ILE A 118 -5.62 -8.10 11.71
N ILE A 119 -6.67 -8.00 10.89
CA ILE A 119 -6.76 -8.69 9.60
C ILE A 119 -5.55 -8.30 8.74
N PHE A 120 -5.25 -7.00 8.60
CA PHE A 120 -4.10 -6.58 7.82
C PHE A 120 -2.79 -7.20 8.32
N LEU A 121 -2.53 -7.17 9.63
CA LEU A 121 -1.32 -7.76 10.22
C LEU A 121 -1.19 -9.27 9.96
N THR A 122 -2.30 -9.97 9.88
CA THR A 122 -2.35 -11.44 9.75
C THR A 122 -2.49 -11.91 8.31
N LEU A 123 -2.57 -11.00 7.32
CA LEU A 123 -2.54 -11.39 5.91
C LEU A 123 -1.29 -12.22 5.62
N PRO A 124 -1.39 -13.33 4.86
CA PRO A 124 -0.25 -14.18 4.54
C PRO A 124 0.91 -13.39 3.91
N ALA A 125 0.62 -12.53 2.93
CA ALA A 125 1.66 -11.70 2.29
C ALA A 125 2.30 -10.72 3.28
N VAL A 126 1.55 -10.11 4.19
CA VAL A 126 2.08 -9.18 5.20
C VAL A 126 2.91 -9.94 6.23
N SER A 127 2.47 -11.12 6.65
CA SER A 127 3.22 -11.98 7.56
C SER A 127 4.55 -12.40 6.94
N PHE A 128 4.55 -12.85 5.69
CA PHE A 128 5.75 -13.22 4.96
C PHE A 128 6.68 -12.02 4.71
N SER A 129 6.17 -10.92 4.16
CA SER A 129 6.96 -9.72 3.84
C SER A 129 7.46 -8.96 5.07
N SER A 130 6.98 -9.30 6.27
CA SER A 130 7.54 -8.76 7.52
C SER A 130 8.93 -9.33 7.86
N PHE A 131 9.32 -10.43 7.20
CA PHE A 131 10.64 -11.07 7.34
C PHE A 131 11.56 -10.83 6.13
N LEU A 132 11.10 -10.05 5.17
CA LEU A 132 11.85 -9.64 4.00
C LEU A 132 11.72 -8.14 3.81
N ILE A 133 12.69 -7.53 3.11
CA ILE A 133 12.56 -6.14 2.69
C ILE A 133 12.35 -6.06 1.19
N SER A 134 11.28 -5.43 0.76
CA SER A 134 10.95 -5.23 -0.65
C SER A 134 10.36 -3.85 -0.88
N THR A 135 10.33 -3.41 -2.14
CA THR A 135 9.71 -2.13 -2.54
C THR A 135 8.21 -2.07 -2.26
N ASP A 136 7.55 -3.21 -2.09
CA ASP A 136 6.13 -3.26 -1.75
C ASP A 136 5.85 -2.82 -0.31
N VAL A 137 6.79 -3.03 0.61
CA VAL A 137 6.62 -2.64 2.02
C VAL A 137 6.42 -1.13 2.18
N PRO A 138 7.33 -0.26 1.75
CA PRO A 138 7.10 1.19 1.81
C PRO A 138 5.98 1.64 0.86
N LEU A 139 5.75 0.97 -0.29
CA LEU A 139 4.63 1.27 -1.16
C LEU A 139 3.29 1.11 -0.44
N LEU A 140 3.04 -0.02 0.24
CA LEU A 140 1.80 -0.27 0.97
C LEU A 140 1.58 0.75 2.08
N PHE A 141 2.64 1.15 2.77
CA PHE A 141 2.58 2.18 3.80
C PHE A 141 2.13 3.52 3.21
N PHE A 142 2.83 4.03 2.19
CA PHE A 142 2.47 5.31 1.57
C PHE A 142 1.14 5.26 0.82
N TRP A 143 0.78 4.12 0.23
CA TRP A 143 -0.54 3.91 -0.35
C TRP A 143 -1.65 4.05 0.68
N SER A 144 -1.47 3.45 1.85
CA SER A 144 -2.47 3.52 2.94
C SER A 144 -2.61 4.93 3.50
N ILE A 145 -1.49 5.66 3.64
CA ILE A 145 -1.49 7.08 4.04
C ILE A 145 -2.19 7.95 2.97
N ALA A 146 -1.90 7.72 1.69
CA ALA A 146 -2.54 8.43 0.59
C ALA A 146 -4.06 8.19 0.57
N LEU A 147 -4.48 6.94 0.78
CA LEU A 147 -5.89 6.57 0.82
C LEU A 147 -6.61 7.23 2.01
N TYR A 148 -5.99 7.23 3.18
CA TYR A 148 -6.51 7.92 4.35
C TYR A 148 -6.59 9.44 4.15
N ALA A 149 -5.52 10.05 3.64
CA ALA A 149 -5.48 11.48 3.35
C ALA A 149 -6.55 11.90 2.34
N MET A 150 -6.73 11.13 1.25
CA MET A 150 -7.79 11.35 0.26
C MET A 150 -9.17 11.28 0.90
N LEU A 151 -9.44 10.30 1.75
CA LEU A 151 -10.70 10.17 2.48
C LEU A 151 -10.96 11.40 3.37
N GLN A 152 -9.93 11.90 4.06
CA GLN A 152 -10.03 13.09 4.91
C GLN A 152 -10.23 14.37 4.11
N ILE A 153 -9.61 14.51 2.92
CA ILE A 153 -9.89 15.64 2.01
C ILE A 153 -11.37 15.64 1.63
N LEU A 154 -11.91 14.49 1.22
CA LEU A 154 -13.29 14.35 0.80
C LEU A 154 -14.29 14.70 1.92
N LYS A 155 -13.91 14.47 3.19
CA LYS A 155 -14.73 14.75 4.38
C LYS A 155 -14.59 16.18 4.89
N THR A 156 -13.37 16.69 5.02
CA THR A 156 -13.06 17.90 5.78
C THR A 156 -12.62 19.08 4.94
N ARG A 157 -12.13 18.83 3.73
CA ARG A 157 -11.54 19.84 2.82
C ARG A 157 -10.37 20.63 3.42
N HIS A 158 -9.70 20.09 4.45
CA HIS A 158 -8.54 20.73 5.06
C HIS A 158 -7.30 20.57 4.17
N LEU A 159 -6.55 21.67 4.00
CA LEU A 159 -5.35 21.71 3.16
C LEU A 159 -4.23 20.76 3.65
N SER A 160 -4.10 20.58 4.96
CA SER A 160 -3.11 19.67 5.54
C SER A 160 -3.19 18.24 4.96
N TRP A 161 -4.40 17.78 4.65
CA TRP A 161 -4.60 16.47 4.04
C TRP A 161 -4.14 16.43 2.57
N ALA A 162 -4.27 17.55 1.84
CA ALA A 162 -3.73 17.63 0.49
C ALA A 162 -2.20 17.62 0.47
N ILE A 163 -1.57 18.27 1.45
CA ILE A 163 -0.12 18.22 1.65
C ILE A 163 0.31 16.77 1.96
N LEU A 164 -0.36 16.11 2.92
CA LEU A 164 -0.07 14.72 3.27
C LEU A 164 -0.28 13.78 2.08
N LEU A 165 -1.35 13.98 1.29
CA LEU A 165 -1.60 13.21 0.07
C LEU A 165 -0.44 13.37 -0.93
N GLY A 166 0.02 14.59 -1.17
CA GLY A 166 1.14 14.86 -2.06
C GLY A 166 2.45 14.21 -1.60
N ILE A 167 2.74 14.30 -0.29
CA ILE A 167 3.92 13.63 0.31
C ILE A 167 3.81 12.10 0.13
N ALA A 168 2.66 11.52 0.46
CA ALA A 168 2.45 10.09 0.35
C ALA A 168 2.52 9.59 -1.10
N LEU A 169 1.98 10.34 -2.07
CA LEU A 169 2.09 10.03 -3.49
C LEU A 169 3.55 10.10 -3.96
N GLY A 170 4.29 11.15 -3.62
CA GLY A 170 5.68 11.33 -4.01
C GLY A 170 6.58 10.23 -3.44
N LEU A 171 6.51 9.96 -2.14
CA LEU A 171 7.30 8.90 -1.50
C LEU A 171 6.84 7.49 -1.95
N GLY A 172 5.55 7.31 -2.22
CA GLY A 172 5.03 6.08 -2.81
C GLY A 172 5.61 5.82 -4.21
N LEU A 173 5.71 6.84 -5.07
CA LEU A 173 6.37 6.75 -6.38
C LEU A 173 7.86 6.46 -6.25
N LEU A 174 8.55 7.05 -5.26
CA LEU A 174 9.94 6.73 -4.95
C LEU A 174 10.12 5.32 -4.36
N SER A 175 9.04 4.70 -3.86
CA SER A 175 9.04 3.29 -3.42
C SER A 175 8.91 2.36 -4.62
N LYS A 176 7.87 2.57 -5.43
CA LYS A 176 7.55 1.75 -6.61
C LYS A 176 6.60 2.53 -7.52
N TYR A 177 6.85 2.53 -8.82
CA TYR A 177 6.00 3.26 -9.78
C TYR A 177 4.56 2.74 -9.87
N ALA A 178 4.27 1.57 -9.28
CA ALA A 178 2.90 1.06 -9.09
C ALA A 178 2.01 2.01 -8.26
N MET A 179 2.59 2.97 -7.50
CA MET A 179 1.84 4.07 -6.89
C MET A 179 1.02 4.86 -7.91
N GLY A 180 1.41 4.87 -9.19
CA GLY A 180 0.65 5.48 -10.27
C GLY A 180 -0.77 4.95 -10.45
N TYR A 181 -1.06 3.71 -10.03
CA TYR A 181 -2.44 3.19 -10.00
C TYR A 181 -3.37 4.05 -9.14
N PHE A 182 -2.83 4.74 -8.12
CA PHE A 182 -3.62 5.64 -7.28
C PHE A 182 -4.34 6.72 -8.08
N LEU A 183 -3.68 7.27 -9.11
CA LEU A 183 -4.29 8.26 -9.99
C LEU A 183 -5.48 7.67 -10.74
N ILE A 184 -5.32 6.48 -11.34
CA ILE A 184 -6.40 5.78 -12.07
C ILE A 184 -7.58 5.52 -11.15
N CYS A 185 -7.32 5.00 -9.95
CA CYS A 185 -8.34 4.72 -8.94
C CYS A 185 -9.07 6.00 -8.50
N SER A 186 -8.33 7.09 -8.27
CA SER A 186 -8.91 8.38 -7.87
C SER A 186 -9.78 9.00 -8.96
N LEU A 187 -9.33 8.94 -10.21
CA LEU A 187 -10.12 9.41 -11.36
C LEU A 187 -11.41 8.61 -11.51
N LEU A 188 -11.33 7.29 -11.38
CA LEU A 188 -12.51 6.42 -11.43
C LEU A 188 -13.48 6.71 -10.28
N ALA A 189 -12.98 6.86 -9.06
CA ALA A 189 -13.81 7.20 -7.89
C ALA A 189 -14.53 8.55 -8.09
N CYS A 190 -13.84 9.55 -8.61
CA CYS A 190 -14.46 10.85 -8.93
C CYS A 190 -15.44 10.78 -10.12
N ALA A 191 -15.21 9.91 -11.10
CA ALA A 191 -16.12 9.72 -12.22
C ALA A 191 -17.43 9.05 -11.78
N LEU A 192 -17.35 7.99 -10.96
CA LEU A 192 -18.48 7.19 -10.52
C LEU A 192 -19.27 7.82 -9.37
N ILE A 193 -18.60 8.56 -8.47
CA ILE A 193 -19.23 9.16 -7.29
C ILE A 193 -19.36 10.67 -7.49
N GLN A 194 -20.54 11.09 -7.88
CA GLN A 194 -20.80 12.49 -8.28
C GLN A 194 -20.40 13.52 -7.20
N LYS A 195 -20.61 13.23 -5.93
CA LYS A 195 -20.23 14.11 -4.81
C LYS A 195 -18.71 14.29 -4.63
N HIS A 196 -17.87 13.47 -5.28
CA HIS A 196 -16.41 13.57 -5.21
C HIS A 196 -15.81 14.37 -6.39
N ARG A 197 -16.58 14.68 -7.42
CA ARG A 197 -16.12 15.37 -8.65
C ARG A 197 -15.51 16.74 -8.40
N TRP A 198 -15.94 17.43 -7.33
CA TRP A 198 -15.38 18.72 -6.96
C TRP A 198 -13.86 18.65 -6.71
N PHE A 199 -13.37 17.50 -6.21
CA PHE A 199 -11.96 17.31 -5.90
C PHE A 199 -11.07 17.55 -7.14
N LEU A 200 -11.46 17.04 -8.31
CA LEU A 200 -10.70 17.19 -9.56
C LEU A 200 -10.51 18.65 -10.01
N LYS A 201 -11.40 19.55 -9.58
CA LYS A 201 -11.35 20.98 -9.90
C LYS A 201 -10.84 21.83 -8.73
N SER A 202 -10.40 21.19 -7.65
CA SER A 202 -10.01 21.88 -6.42
C SER A 202 -8.50 22.15 -6.36
N TYR A 203 -8.12 23.17 -5.61
CA TYR A 203 -6.71 23.43 -5.31
C TYR A 203 -6.05 22.28 -4.51
N HIS A 204 -6.83 21.43 -3.85
CA HIS A 204 -6.30 20.27 -3.12
C HIS A 204 -5.59 19.29 -4.06
N VAL A 205 -6.20 18.97 -5.21
CA VAL A 205 -5.56 18.07 -6.20
C VAL A 205 -4.31 18.72 -6.77
N LEU A 206 -4.36 20.02 -7.09
CA LEU A 206 -3.21 20.75 -7.61
C LEU A 206 -2.02 20.72 -6.63
N ILE A 207 -2.27 21.05 -5.35
CA ILE A 207 -1.23 21.04 -4.31
C ILE A 207 -0.68 19.63 -4.11
N SER A 208 -1.53 18.60 -4.06
CA SER A 208 -1.07 17.22 -3.93
C SER A 208 -0.18 16.79 -5.09
N ILE A 209 -0.56 17.15 -6.33
CA ILE A 209 0.24 16.85 -7.52
C ILE A 209 1.56 17.62 -7.50
N LEU A 210 1.55 18.91 -7.19
CA LEU A 210 2.76 19.74 -7.15
C LEU A 210 3.77 19.19 -6.12
N ILE A 211 3.31 18.85 -4.91
CA ILE A 211 4.18 18.26 -3.88
C ILE A 211 4.72 16.90 -4.34
N ALA A 212 3.89 16.04 -4.91
CA ALA A 212 4.33 14.75 -5.42
C ALA A 212 5.38 14.92 -6.54
N LEU A 213 5.17 15.87 -7.45
CA LEU A 213 6.13 16.18 -8.53
C LEU A 213 7.45 16.72 -7.99
N VAL A 214 7.42 17.60 -6.98
CA VAL A 214 8.65 18.08 -6.34
C VAL A 214 9.42 16.92 -5.71
N ILE A 215 8.75 16.01 -5.01
CA ILE A 215 9.39 14.86 -4.35
C ILE A 215 9.99 13.88 -5.37
N ILE A 216 9.27 13.59 -6.48
CA ILE A 216 9.78 12.64 -7.49
C ILE A 216 10.77 13.27 -8.47
N SER A 217 10.84 14.59 -8.57
CA SER A 217 11.65 15.27 -9.59
C SER A 217 13.12 14.86 -9.60
N PRO A 218 13.82 14.68 -8.45
CA PRO A 218 15.21 14.22 -8.49
C PRO A 218 15.36 12.82 -9.13
N ASN A 219 14.38 11.93 -8.91
CA ASN A 219 14.39 10.62 -9.54
C ASN A 219 14.11 10.71 -11.06
N ILE A 220 13.25 11.62 -11.49
CA ILE A 220 13.00 11.88 -12.92
C ILE A 220 14.29 12.39 -13.58
N PHE A 221 14.98 13.37 -12.98
CA PHE A 221 16.26 13.87 -13.47
C PHE A 221 17.33 12.78 -13.52
N TRP A 222 17.44 11.97 -12.46
CA TRP A 222 18.36 10.84 -12.45
C TRP A 222 18.07 9.87 -13.61
N ASN A 223 16.82 9.48 -13.84
CA ASN A 223 16.44 8.62 -14.96
C ASN A 223 16.80 9.24 -16.30
N PHE A 224 16.55 10.54 -16.48
CA PHE A 224 16.90 11.25 -17.70
C PHE A 224 18.40 11.14 -18.02
N TYR A 225 19.26 11.42 -17.04
CA TYR A 225 20.72 11.33 -17.21
C TYR A 225 21.24 9.90 -17.30
N SER A 226 20.52 8.94 -16.72
CA SER A 226 20.87 7.50 -16.77
C SER A 226 20.23 6.75 -17.95
N GLY A 227 19.77 7.45 -18.99
CA GLY A 227 19.17 6.84 -20.17
C GLY A 227 17.85 6.10 -19.90
N TRP A 228 17.06 6.58 -18.93
CA TRP A 228 15.77 5.98 -18.51
C TRP A 228 15.89 4.53 -18.03
N ALA A 229 17.01 4.18 -17.41
CA ALA A 229 17.33 2.81 -17.02
C ALA A 229 16.21 2.11 -16.24
N THR A 230 15.67 2.74 -15.18
CA THR A 230 14.59 2.14 -14.38
C THR A 230 13.29 1.97 -15.17
N VAL A 231 12.96 2.94 -16.02
CA VAL A 231 11.73 2.92 -16.83
C VAL A 231 11.83 1.86 -17.93
N THR A 232 12.99 1.76 -18.60
CA THR A 232 13.25 0.72 -19.60
C THR A 232 13.17 -0.67 -18.99
N HIS A 233 13.81 -0.88 -17.83
CA HIS A 233 13.73 -2.15 -17.10
C HIS A 233 12.29 -2.49 -16.71
N LEU A 234 11.46 -1.52 -16.31
CA LEU A 234 10.05 -1.73 -16.07
C LEU A 234 9.32 -2.22 -17.34
N GLY A 235 9.59 -1.57 -18.48
CA GLY A 235 9.05 -1.98 -19.78
C GLY A 235 9.44 -3.42 -20.16
N ASP A 236 10.69 -3.78 -19.94
CA ASP A 236 11.17 -5.14 -20.20
C ASP A 236 10.51 -6.19 -19.27
N ASN A 237 10.25 -5.83 -18.01
CA ASN A 237 9.54 -6.71 -17.08
C ASN A 237 8.07 -6.95 -17.48
N ILE A 238 7.43 -6.00 -18.15
CA ILE A 238 6.09 -6.17 -18.72
C ILE A 238 6.10 -7.23 -19.84
N ASN A 239 7.23 -7.41 -20.54
CA ASN A 239 7.51 -8.48 -21.51
C ASN A 239 6.41 -8.69 -22.57
N LEU A 240 5.96 -7.63 -23.20
CA LEU A 240 4.95 -7.71 -24.28
C LEU A 240 5.50 -8.28 -25.60
N LYS A 241 6.80 -8.60 -25.66
CA LYS A 241 7.46 -9.21 -26.84
C LYS A 241 7.37 -10.75 -26.84
N GLY A 242 6.86 -11.35 -25.75
CA GLY A 242 6.71 -12.81 -25.62
C GLY A 242 5.39 -13.33 -26.21
N ASN A 243 5.02 -14.56 -25.83
CA ASN A 243 3.71 -15.11 -26.18
C ASN A 243 2.60 -14.32 -25.50
N LEU A 244 1.79 -13.65 -26.31
CA LEU A 244 0.63 -12.88 -25.84
C LEU A 244 -0.60 -13.79 -25.68
N PHE A 245 -1.58 -13.31 -24.90
CA PHE A 245 -2.88 -13.96 -24.68
C PHE A 245 -2.81 -15.30 -23.94
N ASN A 246 -2.12 -15.31 -22.80
CA ASN A 246 -1.94 -16.48 -21.96
C ASN A 246 -3.02 -16.57 -20.86
N LEU A 247 -4.10 -17.33 -21.12
CA LEU A 247 -5.17 -17.52 -20.14
C LEU A 247 -4.68 -18.26 -18.88
N GLY A 248 -3.68 -19.16 -19.02
CA GLY A 248 -3.08 -19.88 -17.90
C GLY A 248 -2.40 -18.92 -16.91
N ASN A 249 -1.64 -17.95 -17.41
CA ASN A 249 -0.98 -16.94 -16.56
C ASN A 249 -2.01 -16.06 -15.82
N ALA A 250 -3.11 -15.68 -16.49
CA ALA A 250 -4.18 -14.93 -15.84
C ALA A 250 -4.87 -15.74 -14.74
N ALA A 251 -5.16 -17.01 -15.00
CA ALA A 251 -5.79 -17.91 -14.04
C ALA A 251 -4.85 -18.19 -12.85
N SER A 252 -3.55 -18.44 -13.10
CA SER A 252 -2.54 -18.60 -12.05
C SER A 252 -2.41 -17.36 -11.19
N PHE A 253 -2.34 -16.17 -11.82
CA PHE A 253 -2.28 -14.90 -11.07
C PHE A 253 -3.48 -14.73 -10.14
N LEU A 254 -4.72 -15.01 -10.62
CA LEU A 254 -5.92 -14.91 -9.79
C LEU A 254 -5.92 -15.95 -8.66
N ALA A 255 -5.47 -17.18 -8.91
CA ALA A 255 -5.33 -18.20 -7.88
C ALA A 255 -4.30 -17.83 -6.82
N GLU A 256 -3.16 -17.24 -7.24
CA GLU A 256 -2.11 -16.74 -6.34
C GLU A 256 -2.61 -15.64 -5.40
N GLN A 257 -3.65 -14.86 -5.81
CA GLN A 257 -4.24 -13.85 -4.93
C GLN A 257 -4.85 -14.47 -3.66
N ALA A 258 -5.32 -15.72 -3.72
CA ALA A 258 -5.73 -16.44 -2.52
C ALA A 258 -4.55 -16.70 -1.56
N GLY A 259 -3.34 -16.91 -2.08
CA GLY A 259 -2.13 -17.00 -1.26
C GLY A 259 -1.71 -15.65 -0.67
N VAL A 260 -1.84 -14.56 -1.43
CA VAL A 260 -1.45 -13.20 -1.01
C VAL A 260 -2.39 -12.66 0.08
N PHE A 261 -3.69 -12.71 -0.17
CA PHE A 261 -4.71 -12.13 0.73
C PHE A 261 -5.25 -13.13 1.77
N GLY A 262 -4.98 -14.42 1.56
CA GLY A 262 -5.55 -15.52 2.35
C GLY A 262 -6.81 -16.09 1.70
N PRO A 263 -6.92 -17.43 1.58
CA PRO A 263 -7.99 -18.04 0.79
C PRO A 263 -9.40 -17.72 1.31
N ILE A 264 -9.59 -17.68 2.64
CA ILE A 264 -10.88 -17.33 3.26
C ILE A 264 -11.21 -15.87 3.00
N LEU A 265 -10.26 -14.95 3.26
CA LEU A 265 -10.46 -13.51 3.08
C LEU A 265 -10.67 -13.16 1.60
N PHE A 266 -9.98 -13.85 0.68
CA PHE A 266 -10.16 -13.66 -0.75
C PHE A 266 -11.55 -14.14 -1.21
N GLY A 267 -12.03 -15.26 -0.67
CA GLY A 267 -13.40 -15.72 -0.91
C GLY A 267 -14.47 -14.74 -0.37
N VAL A 268 -14.26 -14.20 0.84
CA VAL A 268 -15.13 -13.16 1.41
C VAL A 268 -15.10 -11.89 0.58
N LEU A 269 -13.92 -11.47 0.10
CA LEU A 269 -13.79 -10.31 -0.79
C LEU A 269 -14.58 -10.51 -2.08
N ILE A 270 -14.43 -11.65 -2.75
CA ILE A 270 -15.18 -11.97 -3.98
C ILE A 270 -16.70 -11.93 -3.71
N ALA A 271 -17.15 -12.58 -2.64
CA ALA A 271 -18.57 -12.58 -2.26
C ALA A 271 -19.09 -11.16 -1.99
N SER A 272 -18.29 -10.33 -1.29
CA SER A 272 -18.61 -8.94 -1.00
C SER A 272 -18.70 -8.11 -2.29
N VAL A 273 -17.73 -8.25 -3.19
CA VAL A 273 -17.74 -7.56 -4.50
C VAL A 273 -18.98 -7.95 -5.31
N ILE A 274 -19.29 -9.25 -5.42
CA ILE A 274 -20.47 -9.72 -6.14
C ILE A 274 -21.76 -9.14 -5.53
N LYS A 275 -21.87 -9.14 -4.20
CA LYS A 275 -23.01 -8.55 -3.48
C LYS A 275 -23.14 -7.06 -3.79
N LEU A 276 -22.03 -6.31 -3.71
CA LEU A 276 -22.03 -4.86 -3.94
C LEU A 276 -22.31 -4.47 -5.39
N LEU A 277 -21.93 -5.31 -6.35
CA LEU A 277 -22.26 -5.11 -7.76
C LEU A 277 -23.74 -5.43 -8.09
N ARG A 278 -24.38 -6.32 -7.31
CA ARG A 278 -25.78 -6.73 -7.51
C ARG A 278 -26.79 -5.92 -6.69
N SER A 279 -26.37 -5.24 -5.65
CA SER A 279 -27.22 -4.47 -4.74
C SER A 279 -26.90 -2.97 -4.79
N LYS A 280 -27.72 -2.14 -4.11
CA LYS A 280 -27.42 -0.72 -3.94
C LYS A 280 -26.24 -0.57 -2.99
N SER A 281 -25.04 -0.32 -3.52
CA SER A 281 -23.84 -0.01 -2.76
C SER A 281 -23.86 1.44 -2.27
N THR A 282 -23.36 1.69 -1.07
CA THR A 282 -23.11 3.04 -0.58
C THR A 282 -21.96 3.70 -1.35
N ASP A 283 -21.89 5.03 -1.31
CA ASP A 283 -20.76 5.74 -1.95
C ASP A 283 -19.41 5.40 -1.33
N ALA A 284 -19.37 5.06 -0.04
CA ALA A 284 -18.16 4.64 0.64
C ALA A 284 -17.67 3.26 0.17
N GLU A 285 -18.57 2.29 0.02
CA GLU A 285 -18.25 0.99 -0.56
C GLU A 285 -17.80 1.11 -2.02
N LYS A 286 -18.49 1.91 -2.84
CA LYS A 286 -18.07 2.22 -4.21
C LYS A 286 -16.68 2.83 -4.26
N TRP A 287 -16.38 3.74 -3.32
CA TRP A 287 -15.09 4.39 -3.24
C TRP A 287 -13.97 3.36 -2.97
N LEU A 288 -14.15 2.46 -2.01
CA LEU A 288 -13.19 1.38 -1.78
C LEU A 288 -13.04 0.46 -3.00
N LEU A 289 -14.15 0.08 -3.65
CA LEU A 289 -14.11 -0.74 -4.86
C LEU A 289 -13.30 -0.09 -5.99
N CYS A 290 -13.30 1.24 -6.10
CA CYS A 290 -12.46 1.96 -7.07
C CYS A 290 -10.96 1.84 -6.78
N TYR A 291 -10.56 1.52 -5.55
CA TYR A 291 -9.16 1.27 -5.18
C TYR A 291 -8.81 -0.22 -5.07
N ILE A 292 -9.75 -1.11 -5.40
CA ILE A 292 -9.55 -2.56 -5.40
C ILE A 292 -9.63 -3.11 -6.83
N LEU A 293 -10.77 -2.96 -7.47
CA LEU A 293 -11.08 -3.64 -8.73
C LEU A 293 -10.16 -3.23 -9.89
N PRO A 294 -9.90 -1.93 -10.14
CA PRO A 294 -9.07 -1.54 -11.28
C PRO A 294 -7.66 -2.14 -11.20
N ILE A 295 -7.08 -2.21 -10.01
CA ILE A 295 -5.74 -2.75 -9.79
C ILE A 295 -5.71 -4.24 -10.12
N VAL A 296 -6.63 -5.02 -9.53
CA VAL A 296 -6.72 -6.46 -9.80
C VAL A 296 -6.99 -6.71 -11.28
N MET A 297 -7.89 -5.93 -11.91
CA MET A 297 -8.20 -6.07 -13.34
C MET A 297 -7.01 -5.72 -14.24
N ILE A 298 -6.30 -4.61 -13.98
CA ILE A 298 -5.13 -4.19 -14.77
C ILE A 298 -4.02 -5.26 -14.67
N VAL A 299 -3.74 -5.75 -13.46
CA VAL A 299 -2.68 -6.75 -13.28
C VAL A 299 -3.09 -8.12 -13.84
N THR A 300 -4.39 -8.49 -13.74
CA THR A 300 -4.92 -9.70 -14.40
C THR A 300 -4.82 -9.59 -15.93
N LEU A 301 -5.14 -8.41 -16.48
CA LEU A 301 -4.96 -8.15 -17.92
C LEU A 301 -3.49 -8.23 -18.30
N GLN A 302 -2.58 -7.70 -17.49
CA GLN A 302 -1.14 -7.82 -17.69
C GLN A 302 -0.70 -9.30 -17.67
N ALA A 303 -1.19 -10.09 -16.73
CA ALA A 303 -0.93 -11.53 -16.66
C ALA A 303 -1.45 -12.26 -17.90
N PHE A 304 -2.63 -11.90 -18.40
CA PHE A 304 -3.21 -12.45 -19.63
C PHE A 304 -2.38 -12.08 -20.86
N LEU A 305 -1.93 -10.82 -20.96
CA LEU A 305 -1.12 -10.37 -22.09
C LEU A 305 0.30 -10.94 -22.07
N SER A 306 0.85 -11.22 -20.89
CA SER A 306 2.22 -11.73 -20.76
C SER A 306 2.37 -12.50 -19.44
N ARG A 307 2.80 -11.81 -18.38
CA ARG A 307 2.99 -12.34 -17.03
C ARG A 307 2.73 -11.27 -15.97
N ALA A 308 2.41 -11.69 -14.77
CA ALA A 308 2.39 -10.83 -13.59
C ALA A 308 2.83 -11.63 -12.37
N ASN A 309 3.52 -10.97 -11.44
CA ASN A 309 3.84 -11.59 -10.15
C ASN A 309 2.69 -11.36 -9.17
N ALA A 310 2.47 -12.29 -8.26
CA ALA A 310 1.37 -12.26 -7.29
C ALA A 310 1.27 -10.94 -6.49
N ASN A 311 2.42 -10.36 -6.12
CA ASN A 311 2.52 -9.12 -5.33
C ASN A 311 2.20 -7.84 -6.13
N TRP A 312 2.03 -7.89 -7.45
CA TRP A 312 1.80 -6.67 -8.24
C TRP A 312 0.45 -6.01 -7.94
N ALA A 313 -0.54 -6.78 -7.47
CA ALA A 313 -1.82 -6.26 -7.03
C ALA A 313 -1.89 -5.94 -5.51
N ALA A 314 -0.79 -6.04 -4.77
CA ALA A 314 -0.79 -5.94 -3.30
C ALA A 314 -1.44 -4.66 -2.75
N VAL A 315 -1.31 -3.52 -3.43
CA VAL A 315 -1.92 -2.25 -3.02
C VAL A 315 -3.46 -2.29 -3.00
N ALA A 316 -4.10 -3.18 -3.78
CA ALA A 316 -5.55 -3.38 -3.74
C ALA A 316 -6.02 -3.89 -2.37
N TYR A 317 -5.18 -4.64 -1.68
CA TYR A 317 -5.54 -5.27 -0.40
C TYR A 317 -5.55 -4.31 0.77
N VAL A 318 -4.99 -3.11 0.65
CA VAL A 318 -5.20 -2.02 1.61
C VAL A 318 -6.68 -1.62 1.66
N GLY A 319 -7.28 -1.39 0.49
CA GLY A 319 -8.71 -1.11 0.37
C GLY A 319 -9.59 -2.31 0.71
N ALA A 320 -9.18 -3.51 0.28
CA ALA A 320 -9.93 -4.75 0.51
C ALA A 320 -10.00 -5.15 1.98
N THR A 321 -8.95 -4.87 2.77
CA THR A 321 -8.96 -5.12 4.21
C THR A 321 -9.90 -4.17 4.94
N ALA A 322 -10.11 -2.95 4.40
CA ALA A 322 -11.01 -1.97 4.99
C ALA A 322 -12.48 -2.17 4.56
N LEU A 323 -12.75 -2.91 3.46
CA LEU A 323 -14.08 -3.25 2.94
C LEU A 323 -14.69 -4.42 3.73
#